data_035a93b0d60d2e01197a4cfbd2b3c3a2
#
_entry.id   035a93b0d60d2e01197a4cfbd2b3c3a2
#
_cell.length_a   1.000
_cell.length_b   1.000
_cell.length_c   1.000
_cell.angle_alpha   90.00
_cell.angle_beta   90.00
_cell.angle_gamma   90.00
#
_symmetry.space_group_name_H-M   'P 1'
#
loop_
_entity.id
_entity.type
_entity.pdbx_description
1 polymer ?
#
loop_
_entity_poly.entity_id
_entity_poly.type
_entity_poly.pdbx_seq_one_letter_code
_entity_poly.pdbx_strand_id
1 'polypeptide(L)'
;MPKNTPVLSWTQIRNYAERWSWTDAKTGVTVRGLNVPAGAKDKRQVPYYLRVVTLRGELMQGEVITLKVLPKHRRLVRFTQSGEIRNIADYLIISIDGIRFVTH
;
A
#
# COMPACT_ATOMS: atom_id res chain seq x y z
N MET A 1 -11.37 -17.98 -22.18
CA MET A 1 -10.71 -16.69 -22.36
C MET A 1 -10.17 -16.19 -21.03
N PRO A 2 -8.90 -15.94 -20.93
CA PRO A 2 -8.35 -15.44 -19.70
C PRO A 2 -8.92 -14.06 -19.38
N LYS A 3 -9.31 -13.88 -18.15
CA LYS A 3 -9.67 -12.56 -17.68
C LYS A 3 -8.42 -11.71 -17.62
N ASN A 4 -8.44 -10.59 -18.27
CA ASN A 4 -7.36 -9.63 -18.12
C ASN A 4 -7.43 -9.03 -16.72
N THR A 5 -6.40 -9.25 -15.94
CA THR A 5 -6.27 -8.55 -14.66
C THR A 5 -6.16 -7.05 -14.96
N PRO A 6 -7.00 -6.21 -14.34
CA PRO A 6 -6.86 -4.77 -14.56
C PRO A 6 -5.44 -4.31 -14.25
N VAL A 7 -4.89 -3.49 -15.13
CA VAL A 7 -3.57 -2.88 -14.91
C VAL A 7 -3.81 -1.40 -14.66
N LEU A 8 -3.41 -0.93 -13.48
CA LEU A 8 -3.65 0.44 -13.06
C LEU A 8 -2.39 1.29 -13.24
N SER A 9 -2.58 2.59 -13.40
CA SER A 9 -1.47 3.52 -13.39
C SER A 9 -0.80 3.54 -12.01
N TRP A 10 0.52 3.69 -11.98
CA TRP A 10 1.25 3.83 -10.73
C TRP A 10 0.77 5.00 -9.87
N THR A 11 0.10 5.98 -10.49
CA THR A 11 -0.47 7.12 -9.75
C THR A 11 -1.62 6.71 -8.83
N GLN A 12 -2.19 5.51 -9.04
CA GLN A 12 -3.27 4.98 -8.22
C GLN A 12 -2.78 4.11 -7.06
N ILE A 13 -1.48 3.93 -6.93
CA ILE A 13 -0.88 3.13 -5.85
C ILE A 13 -1.36 3.60 -4.48
N ARG A 14 -1.51 4.90 -4.29
CA ARG A 14 -1.98 5.49 -3.05
C ARG A 14 -3.28 4.86 -2.55
N ASN A 15 -4.21 4.55 -3.45
CA ASN A 15 -5.51 3.99 -3.10
C ASN A 15 -5.40 2.60 -2.46
N TYR A 16 -4.28 1.94 -2.62
CA TYR A 16 -4.05 0.58 -2.12
C TYR A 16 -2.99 0.55 -1.01
N ALA A 17 -2.04 1.48 -1.03
CA ALA A 17 -0.89 1.48 -0.14
C ALA A 17 -1.06 2.38 1.09
N GLU A 18 -2.08 3.22 1.12
CA GLU A 18 -2.28 4.19 2.19
C GLU A 18 -3.63 4.05 2.88
N ARG A 19 -4.22 2.87 2.84
CA ARG A 19 -5.52 2.63 3.46
C ARG A 19 -5.39 2.48 4.97
N TRP A 20 -6.41 2.98 5.65
CA TRP A 20 -6.59 2.82 7.08
C TRP A 20 -7.87 2.05 7.37
N SER A 21 -7.90 1.43 8.53
CA SER A 21 -9.10 0.84 9.09
C SER A 21 -9.37 1.52 10.42
N TRP A 22 -10.64 1.81 10.69
CA TRP A 22 -11.03 2.42 11.98
C TRP A 22 -12.44 1.99 12.32
N THR A 23 -12.82 2.23 13.58
CA THR A 23 -14.19 1.99 14.05
C THR A 23 -14.93 3.31 14.07
N ASP A 24 -16.08 3.36 13.40
CA ASP A 24 -16.94 4.53 13.42
C ASP A 24 -17.48 4.73 14.84
N ALA A 25 -17.32 5.94 15.38
CA ALA A 25 -17.71 6.22 16.75
C ALA A 25 -19.22 6.17 16.98
N LYS A 26 -20.02 6.39 15.94
CA LYS A 26 -21.49 6.39 16.04
C LYS A 26 -22.10 5.02 15.84
N THR A 27 -21.59 4.25 14.87
CA THR A 27 -22.21 2.99 14.47
C THR A 27 -21.50 1.76 15.01
N GLY A 28 -20.25 1.90 15.46
CA GLY A 28 -19.43 0.75 15.87
C GLY A 28 -18.97 -0.13 14.72
N VAL A 29 -19.18 0.29 13.48
CA VAL A 29 -18.83 -0.48 12.29
C VAL A 29 -17.37 -0.18 11.90
N THR A 30 -16.65 -1.23 11.45
CA THR A 30 -15.31 -1.08 10.91
C THR A 30 -15.38 -0.53 9.50
N VAL A 31 -14.65 0.55 9.24
CA VAL A 31 -14.61 1.24 7.95
C VAL A 31 -13.18 1.28 7.45
N ARG A 32 -12.99 1.23 6.13
CA ARG A 32 -11.68 1.38 5.48
C ARG A 32 -11.71 2.57 4.53
N GLY A 33 -10.61 3.30 4.49
CA GLY A 33 -10.48 4.44 3.59
C GLY A 33 -9.14 5.12 3.70
N LEU A 34 -8.99 6.19 2.92
CA LEU A 34 -7.73 6.96 2.89
C LEU A 34 -7.70 8.06 3.94
N ASN A 35 -8.85 8.56 4.34
CA ASN A 35 -8.93 9.69 5.27
C ASN A 35 -9.66 9.27 6.53
N VAL A 36 -8.93 9.16 7.63
CA VAL A 36 -9.50 8.82 8.93
C VAL A 36 -10.19 10.05 9.50
N PRO A 37 -11.50 9.99 9.80
CA PRO A 37 -12.19 11.12 10.38
C PRO A 37 -11.76 11.39 11.82
N ALA A 38 -11.94 12.62 12.27
CA ALA A 38 -11.71 12.97 13.65
C ALA A 38 -12.65 12.15 14.55
N GLY A 39 -12.14 11.68 15.68
CA GLY A 39 -12.93 10.88 16.61
C GLY A 39 -13.03 9.40 16.26
N ALA A 40 -12.43 8.95 15.17
CA ALA A 40 -12.39 7.54 14.85
C ALA A 40 -11.60 6.76 15.90
N LYS A 41 -12.10 5.56 16.23
CA LYS A 41 -11.47 4.68 17.24
C LYS A 41 -10.72 3.55 16.57
N ASP A 42 -9.73 3.01 17.28
CA ASP A 42 -8.98 1.81 16.85
C ASP A 42 -8.42 1.94 15.43
N LYS A 43 -7.93 3.12 15.08
CA LYS A 43 -7.36 3.33 13.76
C LYS A 43 -6.05 2.58 13.62
N ARG A 44 -5.92 1.88 12.50
CA ARG A 44 -4.68 1.17 12.16
C ARG A 44 -4.50 1.14 10.66
N GLN A 45 -3.26 1.08 10.23
CA GLN A 45 -2.95 0.95 8.81
C GLN A 45 -3.35 -0.43 8.31
N VAL A 46 -3.88 -0.50 7.09
CA VAL A 46 -4.22 -1.77 6.46
C VAL A 46 -2.96 -2.30 5.77
N PRO A 47 -2.44 -3.46 6.20
CA PRO A 47 -1.30 -4.06 5.52
C PRO A 47 -1.70 -4.49 4.10
N TYR A 48 -0.70 -4.53 3.22
CA TYR A 48 -0.92 -4.99 1.85
C TYR A 48 0.26 -5.84 1.40
N TYR A 49 0.00 -6.74 0.45
CA TYR A 49 1.04 -7.59 -0.10
C TYR A 49 1.70 -6.87 -1.27
N LEU A 50 2.97 -6.54 -1.09
CA LEU A 50 3.74 -5.76 -2.04
C LEU A 50 4.68 -6.64 -2.83
N ARG A 51 4.76 -6.39 -4.15
CA ARG A 51 5.82 -6.88 -5.00
C ARG A 51 6.48 -5.67 -5.65
N VAL A 52 7.76 -5.51 -5.43
CA VAL A 52 8.52 -4.34 -5.90
C VAL A 52 9.92 -4.76 -6.33
N VAL A 53 10.45 -4.07 -7.32
CA VAL A 53 11.82 -4.30 -7.79
C VAL A 53 12.71 -3.21 -7.19
N THR A 54 13.90 -3.61 -6.73
CA THR A 54 14.92 -2.66 -6.27
C THR A 54 15.61 -2.02 -7.47
N LEU A 55 16.35 -0.95 -7.22
CA LEU A 55 17.17 -0.32 -8.27
C LEU A 55 18.22 -1.27 -8.85
N ARG A 56 18.57 -2.33 -8.12
CA ARG A 56 19.49 -3.36 -8.59
C ARG A 56 18.82 -4.48 -9.37
N GLY A 57 17.50 -4.38 -9.55
CA GLY A 57 16.73 -5.39 -10.27
C GLY A 57 16.32 -6.60 -9.44
N GLU A 58 16.49 -6.54 -8.12
CA GLU A 58 16.07 -7.63 -7.23
C GLU A 58 14.59 -7.51 -6.89
N LEU A 59 13.89 -8.64 -6.91
CA LEU A 59 12.49 -8.67 -6.49
C LEU A 59 12.40 -8.74 -4.97
N MET A 60 11.62 -7.84 -4.38
CA MET A 60 11.21 -7.92 -2.99
C MET A 60 9.70 -8.10 -2.92
N GLN A 61 9.24 -8.95 -2.02
CA GLN A 61 7.81 -9.17 -1.85
C GLN A 61 7.49 -9.57 -0.42
N GLY A 62 6.30 -9.23 0.02
CA GLY A 62 5.82 -9.56 1.35
C GLY A 62 4.74 -8.60 1.81
N GLU A 63 4.18 -8.88 2.97
CA GLU A 63 3.21 -8.00 3.59
C GLU A 63 3.93 -6.81 4.22
N VAL A 64 3.45 -5.61 3.91
CA VAL A 64 4.04 -4.36 4.38
C VAL A 64 2.96 -3.37 4.82
N ILE A 65 3.39 -2.37 5.58
CA ILE A 65 2.61 -1.15 5.82
C ILE A 65 3.43 0.05 5.34
N THR A 66 2.74 1.08 4.87
CA THR A 66 3.39 2.34 4.51
C THR A 66 3.62 3.16 5.77
N LEU A 67 4.88 3.47 6.07
CA LEU A 67 5.22 4.30 7.22
C LEU A 67 5.16 5.78 6.88
N LYS A 68 5.62 6.15 5.68
CA LYS A 68 5.70 7.54 5.27
C LYS A 68 5.78 7.64 3.76
N VAL A 69 5.10 8.63 3.20
CA VAL A 69 5.23 8.97 1.78
C VAL A 69 6.33 10.02 1.67
N LEU A 70 7.28 9.78 0.79
CA LEU A 70 8.46 10.61 0.62
C LEU A 70 8.39 11.38 -0.70
N PRO A 71 9.17 12.46 -0.84
CA PRO A 71 9.26 13.19 -2.11
C PRO A 71 9.74 12.30 -3.25
N LYS A 72 9.47 12.72 -4.48
CA LYS A 72 9.90 12.05 -5.73
C LYS A 72 9.32 10.64 -5.88
N HIS A 73 8.06 10.46 -5.47
CA HIS A 73 7.32 9.21 -5.63
C HIS A 73 8.00 8.02 -4.95
N ARG A 74 8.50 8.25 -3.76
CA ARG A 74 9.09 7.21 -2.93
C ARG A 74 8.24 7.02 -1.68
N ARG A 75 8.38 5.86 -1.07
CA ARG A 75 7.72 5.60 0.22
C ARG A 75 8.56 4.70 1.10
N LEU A 76 8.42 4.93 2.40
CA LEU A 76 9.06 4.11 3.41
C LEU A 76 8.05 3.05 3.83
N VAL A 77 8.43 1.78 3.70
CA VAL A 77 7.57 0.65 4.08
C VAL A 77 8.26 -0.20 5.12
N ARG A 78 7.46 -0.87 5.95
CA ARG A 78 7.97 -1.84 6.89
C ARG A 78 7.35 -3.20 6.58
N PHE A 79 8.18 -4.21 6.42
CA PHE A 79 7.73 -5.59 6.28
C PHE A 79 7.23 -6.07 7.64
N THR A 80 5.98 -6.52 7.70
CA THR A 80 5.32 -6.82 8.96
C THR A 80 5.91 -8.04 9.67
N GLN A 81 6.43 -9.01 8.92
CA GLN A 81 7.00 -10.22 9.53
C GLN A 81 8.41 -10.00 10.06
N SER A 82 9.27 -9.35 9.28
CA SER A 82 10.67 -9.14 9.66
C SER A 82 10.91 -7.86 10.44
N GLY A 83 10.01 -6.88 10.31
CA GLY A 83 10.21 -5.53 10.85
C GLY A 83 11.17 -4.69 10.01
N GLU A 84 11.67 -5.21 8.89
CA GLU A 84 12.63 -4.50 8.05
C GLU A 84 11.98 -3.30 7.40
N ILE A 85 12.68 -2.17 7.42
CA ILE A 85 12.21 -0.92 6.82
C ILE A 85 12.97 -0.69 5.52
N ARG A 86 12.24 -0.40 4.45
CA ARG A 86 12.80 -0.14 3.12
C ARG A 86 12.25 1.13 2.52
N ASN A 87 13.12 1.85 1.82
CA ASN A 87 12.73 2.99 1.00
C ASN A 87 12.56 2.48 -0.43
N ILE A 88 11.33 2.51 -0.95
CA ILE A 88 11.00 2.00 -2.27
C ILE A 88 10.51 3.13 -3.17
N ALA A 89 10.64 2.91 -4.49
CA ALA A 89 10.12 3.83 -5.48
C ALA A 89 8.79 3.31 -6.01
N ASP A 90 7.77 4.17 -6.03
CA ASP A 90 6.43 3.77 -6.47
C ASP A 90 6.42 3.24 -7.91
N TYR A 91 7.23 3.84 -8.78
CA TYR A 91 7.29 3.42 -10.19
C TYR A 91 7.96 2.05 -10.38
N LEU A 92 8.57 1.47 -9.35
CA LEU A 92 9.13 0.13 -9.37
C LEU A 92 8.20 -0.93 -8.77
N ILE A 93 7.05 -0.52 -8.26
CA ILE A 93 6.06 -1.45 -7.74
C ILE A 93 5.42 -2.23 -8.88
N ILE A 94 5.46 -3.56 -8.78
CA ILE A 94 4.87 -4.47 -9.74
C ILE A 94 3.39 -4.66 -9.45
N SER A 95 3.06 -4.96 -8.18
CA SER A 95 1.69 -5.21 -7.76
C SER A 95 1.49 -4.94 -6.28
N ILE A 96 0.23 -4.65 -5.93
CA ILE A 96 -0.24 -4.56 -4.56
C ILE A 96 -1.49 -5.44 -4.48
N ASP A 97 -1.48 -6.42 -3.57
CA ASP A 97 -2.58 -7.39 -3.40
C ASP A 97 -2.97 -8.05 -4.72
N GLY A 98 -1.99 -8.31 -5.59
CA GLY A 98 -2.23 -8.91 -6.89
C GLY A 98 -2.66 -7.94 -7.99
N ILE A 99 -2.92 -6.68 -7.66
CA ILE A 99 -3.28 -5.66 -8.64
C ILE A 99 -2.02 -5.08 -9.24
N ARG A 100 -1.87 -5.17 -10.55
CA ARG A 100 -0.67 -4.74 -11.26
C ARG A 100 -0.69 -3.25 -11.57
N PHE A 101 0.48 -2.64 -11.53
CA PHE A 101 0.65 -1.22 -11.84
C PHE A 101 1.66 -1.04 -12.97
N VAL A 102 1.43 0.00 -13.77
CA VAL A 102 2.35 0.38 -14.84
C VAL A 102 2.90 1.77 -14.54
N THR A 103 4.11 2.02 -15.05
CA THR A 103 4.87 3.24 -14.76
C THR A 103 4.53 4.42 -15.67
N HIS A 104 3.58 4.29 -16.54
CA HIS A 104 3.22 5.37 -17.47
C HIS A 104 1.74 5.58 -17.60
#